data_4f16a57cac6d99baf5f1af2c1ab97e49
#
_entry.id   4f16a57cac6d99baf5f1af2c1ab97e49
#
_cell.length_a   1.000
_cell.length_b   1.000
_cell.length_c   1.000
_cell.angle_alpha   90.00
_cell.angle_beta   90.00
_cell.angle_gamma   90.00
#
_symmetry.space_group_name_H-M   'P 1'
#
loop_
_entity.id
_entity.type
_entity.pdbx_description
1 polymer ?
#
loop_
_entity_poly.entity_id
_entity_poly.type
_entity_poly.pdbx_seq_one_letter_code
_entity_poly.pdbx_strand_id
1 'polypeptide(L)'
;MIDINLLRENPDVFRASQRARGKDETHVDRILEADTARRALIGEYETLRAEQNAFGKTVAKAPKEEKPALVAQAKELAARVNEAKAASEAKTAEYEELISSIENLIIDGVPVGGEDDYVVVKEVGTPRDFTTEGFEPRDHLEIGELVDGIDMARGAKVSGARFYFLKGQVARLEQALMWMALDLATEHGFTMMTTPTLVRPEIMNGTGFNVKHDDEIYRLERDDLYLVGTSEVALAGYHTDEILDFEKGAKKYLGWSSCYRREAGSAGKDTRGIIRVHQFNKAEMFVYCPVEQAEEMHEKLLSLEEEMLQRCGLAYRVIDTAAGDLGTSAARKFDCEAWVPTQGTYRELTSTSNCTTYQARRLNIRERTPDTVDEAGNVRKGRTRSVATLNGTLATTRWVVAILETHQQADGSVVIPEALRPYMGGAEIIPAIAE
;
A
#
# COMPACT_ATOMS: atom_id res chain seq x y z
N MET A 1 -0.79 5.40 -10.28
CA MET A 1 -0.43 6.35 -11.39
C MET A 1 -1.19 7.64 -11.21
N ILE A 2 -0.54 8.79 -11.38
CA ILE A 2 -1.19 10.10 -11.33
C ILE A 2 -2.10 10.35 -12.55
N ASP A 3 -2.98 11.35 -12.43
CA ASP A 3 -3.80 11.80 -13.55
C ASP A 3 -3.02 12.74 -14.46
N ILE A 4 -2.76 12.32 -15.70
CA ILE A 4 -1.99 13.13 -16.67
C ILE A 4 -2.72 14.45 -17.05
N ASN A 5 -4.07 14.46 -17.03
CA ASN A 5 -4.80 15.69 -17.32
C ASN A 5 -4.61 16.71 -16.19
N LEU A 6 -4.69 16.24 -14.94
CA LEU A 6 -4.43 17.07 -13.77
C LEU A 6 -2.98 17.59 -13.75
N LEU A 7 -2.01 16.73 -14.16
CA LEU A 7 -0.61 17.11 -14.27
C LEU A 7 -0.41 18.23 -15.33
N ARG A 8 -1.07 18.11 -16.50
CA ARG A 8 -1.01 19.13 -17.56
C ARG A 8 -1.61 20.46 -17.13
N GLU A 9 -2.71 20.41 -16.39
CA GLU A 9 -3.42 21.60 -15.92
C GLU A 9 -2.67 22.31 -14.78
N ASN A 10 -2.03 21.56 -13.90
CA ASN A 10 -1.43 22.06 -12.65
C ASN A 10 -0.01 21.51 -12.40
N PRO A 11 0.96 21.67 -13.31
CA PRO A 11 2.29 21.05 -13.18
C PRO A 11 3.05 21.54 -11.94
N ASP A 12 2.85 22.79 -11.51
CA ASP A 12 3.54 23.37 -10.36
C ASP A 12 3.13 22.70 -9.03
N VAL A 13 1.89 22.25 -8.92
CA VAL A 13 1.40 21.50 -7.74
C VAL A 13 2.15 20.16 -7.62
N PHE A 14 2.35 19.48 -8.76
CA PHE A 14 3.12 18.23 -8.78
C PHE A 14 4.60 18.46 -8.53
N ARG A 15 5.22 19.52 -9.05
CA ARG A 15 6.61 19.89 -8.72
C ARG A 15 6.76 20.17 -7.23
N ALA A 16 5.84 20.93 -6.63
CA ALA A 16 5.83 21.19 -5.20
C ALA A 16 5.71 19.90 -4.37
N SER A 17 4.84 18.97 -4.78
CA SER A 17 4.70 17.66 -4.16
C SER A 17 6.01 16.84 -4.25
N GLN A 18 6.67 16.81 -5.40
CA GLN A 18 7.96 16.10 -5.54
C GLN A 18 9.04 16.73 -4.65
N ARG A 19 9.12 18.07 -4.58
CA ARG A 19 10.05 18.76 -3.65
C ARG A 19 9.77 18.41 -2.19
N ALA A 20 8.50 18.43 -1.78
CA ALA A 20 8.11 18.08 -0.41
C ALA A 20 8.52 16.64 -0.04
N ARG A 21 8.48 15.73 -1.01
CA ARG A 21 8.95 14.34 -0.87
C ARG A 21 10.48 14.18 -0.98
N GLY A 22 11.24 15.26 -1.16
CA GLY A 22 12.68 15.20 -1.40
C GLY A 22 13.05 14.52 -2.73
N LYS A 23 12.14 14.55 -3.73
CA LYS A 23 12.34 13.95 -5.06
C LYS A 23 12.66 15.01 -6.11
N ASP A 24 13.18 14.54 -7.23
CA ASP A 24 13.52 15.40 -8.38
C ASP A 24 12.24 15.96 -9.06
N GLU A 25 11.98 17.25 -8.85
CA GLU A 25 10.83 17.94 -9.45
C GLU A 25 10.88 18.00 -10.98
N THR A 26 12.08 17.92 -11.60
CA THR A 26 12.23 17.93 -13.06
C THR A 26 11.65 16.67 -13.71
N HIS A 27 11.35 15.63 -12.91
CA HIS A 27 10.64 14.45 -13.39
C HIS A 27 9.27 14.79 -13.97
N VAL A 28 8.59 15.80 -13.41
CA VAL A 28 7.32 16.32 -13.92
C VAL A 28 7.49 16.85 -15.36
N ASP A 29 8.56 17.59 -15.62
CA ASP A 29 8.83 18.15 -16.94
C ASP A 29 9.12 17.05 -17.96
N ARG A 30 9.92 16.05 -17.58
CA ARG A 30 10.20 14.89 -18.44
C ARG A 30 8.93 14.12 -18.83
N ILE A 31 7.98 13.96 -17.90
CA ILE A 31 6.67 13.34 -18.19
C ILE A 31 5.88 14.18 -19.20
N LEU A 32 5.81 15.50 -19.01
CA LEU A 32 5.07 16.41 -19.89
C LEU A 32 5.67 16.46 -21.30
N GLU A 33 7.01 16.46 -21.41
CA GLU A 33 7.72 16.41 -22.70
C GLU A 33 7.46 15.08 -23.41
N ALA A 34 7.58 13.95 -22.69
CA ALA A 34 7.30 12.62 -23.25
C ALA A 34 5.83 12.48 -23.69
N ASP A 35 4.88 12.99 -22.90
CA ASP A 35 3.46 13.00 -23.26
C ASP A 35 3.17 13.83 -24.51
N THR A 36 3.79 15.00 -24.64
CA THR A 36 3.63 15.87 -25.79
C THR A 36 4.18 15.21 -27.05
N ALA A 37 5.40 14.66 -26.97
CA ALA A 37 6.03 13.96 -28.09
C ALA A 37 5.25 12.70 -28.48
N ARG A 38 4.79 11.91 -27.51
CA ARG A 38 3.94 10.74 -27.74
C ARG A 38 2.67 11.09 -28.50
N ARG A 39 1.94 12.12 -28.08
CA ARG A 39 0.70 12.55 -28.74
C ARG A 39 0.93 13.02 -30.16
N ALA A 40 2.04 13.72 -30.41
CA ALA A 40 2.41 14.16 -31.77
C ALA A 40 2.68 12.96 -32.69
N LEU A 41 3.48 11.98 -32.23
CA LEU A 41 3.81 10.78 -32.99
C LEU A 41 2.60 9.86 -33.24
N ILE A 42 1.69 9.76 -32.28
CA ILE A 42 0.42 9.02 -32.46
C ILE A 42 -0.40 9.70 -33.57
N GLY A 43 -0.54 11.03 -33.53
CA GLY A 43 -1.27 11.78 -34.57
C GLY A 43 -0.65 11.64 -35.97
N GLU A 44 0.68 11.64 -36.07
CA GLU A 44 1.40 11.38 -37.33
C GLU A 44 1.12 9.97 -37.86
N TYR A 45 1.24 8.95 -36.99
CA TYR A 45 0.94 7.56 -37.34
C TYR A 45 -0.51 7.41 -37.83
N GLU A 46 -1.49 7.97 -37.10
CA GLU A 46 -2.90 7.91 -37.49
C GLU A 46 -3.16 8.58 -38.83
N THR A 47 -2.53 9.73 -39.11
CA THR A 47 -2.62 10.44 -40.37
C THR A 47 -2.07 9.60 -41.52
N LEU A 48 -0.84 9.08 -41.38
CA LEU A 48 -0.21 8.23 -42.42
C LEU A 48 -0.99 6.95 -42.66
N ARG A 49 -1.57 6.37 -41.61
CA ARG A 49 -2.43 5.17 -41.74
C ARG A 49 -3.73 5.47 -42.48
N ALA A 50 -4.34 6.63 -42.23
CA ALA A 50 -5.51 7.07 -42.98
C ALA A 50 -5.19 7.30 -44.47
N GLU A 51 -4.05 7.93 -44.80
CA GLU A 51 -3.55 8.08 -46.14
C GLU A 51 -3.32 6.72 -46.83
N GLN A 52 -2.67 5.78 -46.15
CA GLN A 52 -2.46 4.41 -46.63
C GLN A 52 -3.77 3.71 -46.98
N ASN A 53 -4.77 3.80 -46.11
CA ASN A 53 -6.08 3.20 -46.34
C ASN A 53 -6.81 3.84 -47.53
N ALA A 54 -6.71 5.16 -47.69
CA ALA A 54 -7.27 5.88 -48.84
C ALA A 54 -6.57 5.50 -50.13
N PHE A 55 -5.22 5.49 -50.10
CA PHE A 55 -4.39 5.14 -51.26
C PHE A 55 -4.60 3.70 -51.72
N GLY A 56 -4.77 2.76 -50.78
CA GLY A 56 -5.11 1.36 -51.08
C GLY A 56 -6.40 1.21 -51.90
N LYS A 57 -7.41 2.04 -51.63
CA LYS A 57 -8.65 2.08 -52.42
C LYS A 57 -8.42 2.60 -53.84
N THR A 58 -7.50 3.56 -53.99
CA THR A 58 -7.11 4.10 -55.32
C THR A 58 -6.38 3.04 -56.13
N VAL A 59 -5.40 2.36 -55.55
CA VAL A 59 -4.66 1.26 -56.21
C VAL A 59 -5.62 0.12 -56.64
N ALA A 60 -6.61 -0.21 -55.86
CA ALA A 60 -7.57 -1.24 -56.17
C ALA A 60 -8.40 -0.90 -57.43
N LYS A 61 -8.74 0.37 -57.64
CA LYS A 61 -9.57 0.87 -58.73
C LYS A 61 -8.76 1.26 -60.00
N ALA A 62 -7.44 1.30 -59.92
CA ALA A 62 -6.57 1.79 -60.99
C ALA A 62 -6.54 0.86 -62.21
N PRO A 63 -6.38 1.42 -63.45
CA PRO A 63 -6.14 0.68 -64.69
C PRO A 63 -4.91 -0.20 -64.57
N LYS A 64 -4.88 -1.30 -65.32
CA LYS A 64 -3.80 -2.30 -65.27
C LYS A 64 -2.42 -1.74 -65.57
N GLU A 65 -2.37 -0.71 -66.40
CA GLU A 65 -1.14 -0.02 -66.87
C GLU A 65 -0.52 0.87 -65.77
N GLU A 66 -1.34 1.46 -64.90
CA GLU A 66 -0.89 2.35 -63.80
C GLU A 66 -0.54 1.59 -62.50
N LYS A 67 -1.04 0.35 -62.35
CA LYS A 67 -0.84 -0.44 -61.13
C LYS A 67 0.60 -0.60 -60.69
N PRO A 68 1.61 -0.85 -61.53
CA PRO A 68 2.98 -1.04 -61.08
C PRO A 68 3.56 0.20 -60.36
N ALA A 69 3.29 1.40 -60.90
CA ALA A 69 3.75 2.66 -60.30
C ALA A 69 3.05 2.94 -58.96
N LEU A 70 1.73 2.70 -58.89
CA LEU A 70 0.94 2.87 -57.67
C LEU A 70 1.30 1.85 -56.60
N VAL A 71 1.65 0.62 -56.96
CA VAL A 71 2.13 -0.40 -56.04
C VAL A 71 3.49 0.01 -55.44
N ALA A 72 4.39 0.61 -56.20
CA ALA A 72 5.65 1.12 -55.69
C ALA A 72 5.42 2.25 -54.65
N GLN A 73 4.52 3.19 -54.94
CA GLN A 73 4.13 4.24 -54.00
C GLN A 73 3.44 3.68 -52.77
N ALA A 74 2.57 2.68 -52.92
CA ALA A 74 1.94 2.00 -51.76
C ALA A 74 2.96 1.34 -50.85
N LYS A 75 4.04 0.78 -51.43
CA LYS A 75 5.12 0.16 -50.66
C LYS A 75 5.93 1.20 -49.89
N GLU A 76 6.20 2.36 -50.48
CA GLU A 76 6.89 3.47 -49.81
C GLU A 76 6.04 4.02 -48.66
N LEU A 77 4.74 4.26 -48.92
CA LEU A 77 3.81 4.71 -47.87
C LEU A 77 3.69 3.68 -46.73
N ALA A 78 3.66 2.39 -47.04
CA ALA A 78 3.65 1.34 -46.04
C ALA A 78 4.93 1.34 -45.16
N ALA A 79 6.09 1.63 -45.75
CA ALA A 79 7.33 1.76 -44.97
C ALA A 79 7.26 2.96 -44.01
N ARG A 80 6.77 4.11 -44.45
CA ARG A 80 6.58 5.31 -43.61
C ARG A 80 5.57 5.05 -42.46
N VAL A 81 4.47 4.34 -42.74
CA VAL A 81 3.48 3.97 -41.70
C VAL A 81 4.12 3.08 -40.65
N ASN A 82 4.93 2.10 -41.07
CA ASN A 82 5.61 1.19 -40.10
C ASN A 82 6.65 1.94 -39.27
N GLU A 83 7.40 2.87 -39.84
CA GLU A 83 8.36 3.71 -39.13
C GLU A 83 7.66 4.61 -38.09
N ALA A 84 6.59 5.32 -38.48
CA ALA A 84 5.81 6.16 -37.60
C ALA A 84 5.15 5.34 -36.46
N LYS A 85 4.70 4.11 -36.77
CA LYS A 85 4.18 3.18 -35.76
C LYS A 85 5.24 2.83 -34.72
N ALA A 86 6.42 2.41 -35.15
CA ALA A 86 7.52 2.06 -34.27
C ALA A 86 7.95 3.25 -33.39
N ALA A 87 8.04 4.44 -33.98
CA ALA A 87 8.36 5.67 -33.24
C ALA A 87 7.29 6.01 -32.15
N SER A 88 6.01 5.88 -32.49
CA SER A 88 4.91 6.12 -31.54
C SER A 88 4.88 5.09 -30.42
N GLU A 89 5.14 3.81 -30.72
CA GLU A 89 5.22 2.74 -29.72
C GLU A 89 6.41 2.95 -28.77
N ALA A 90 7.59 3.28 -29.30
CA ALA A 90 8.77 3.56 -28.48
C ALA A 90 8.56 4.75 -27.52
N LYS A 91 7.98 5.85 -28.04
CA LYS A 91 7.70 7.03 -27.20
C LYS A 91 6.58 6.78 -26.20
N THR A 92 5.62 5.91 -26.51
CA THR A 92 4.58 5.48 -25.58
C THR A 92 5.19 4.68 -24.42
N ALA A 93 6.09 3.75 -24.70
CA ALA A 93 6.79 2.98 -23.68
C ALA A 93 7.63 3.87 -22.74
N GLU A 94 8.37 4.84 -23.30
CA GLU A 94 9.13 5.84 -22.52
C GLU A 94 8.21 6.66 -21.61
N TYR A 95 7.09 7.14 -22.13
CA TYR A 95 6.09 7.86 -21.34
C TYR A 95 5.51 7.00 -20.21
N GLU A 96 5.17 5.74 -20.49
CA GLU A 96 4.61 4.82 -19.50
C GLU A 96 5.61 4.52 -18.38
N GLU A 97 6.89 4.37 -18.70
CA GLU A 97 7.96 4.23 -17.70
C GLU A 97 8.04 5.47 -16.80
N LEU A 98 8.12 6.66 -17.39
CA LEU A 98 8.20 7.92 -16.65
C LEU A 98 6.99 8.15 -15.75
N ILE A 99 5.77 8.03 -16.27
CA ILE A 99 4.55 8.28 -15.49
C ILE A 99 4.30 7.19 -14.45
N SER A 100 4.83 5.99 -14.64
CA SER A 100 4.72 4.92 -13.65
C SER A 100 5.67 5.09 -12.47
N SER A 101 6.74 5.84 -12.62
CA SER A 101 7.76 6.03 -11.58
C SER A 101 7.55 7.26 -10.69
N ILE A 102 6.60 8.16 -11.03
CA ILE A 102 6.31 9.33 -10.18
C ILE A 102 5.44 8.93 -8.99
N GLU A 103 5.75 9.51 -7.82
CA GLU A 103 4.98 9.35 -6.60
C GLU A 103 3.61 10.02 -6.69
N ASN A 104 2.69 9.55 -5.85
CA ASN A 104 1.36 10.14 -5.73
C ASN A 104 1.45 11.62 -5.26
N LEU A 105 0.48 12.41 -5.68
CA LEU A 105 0.31 13.80 -5.24
C LEU A 105 -0.04 13.79 -3.75
N ILE A 106 0.70 14.56 -2.93
CA ILE A 106 0.39 14.73 -1.51
C ILE A 106 -0.88 15.57 -1.33
N ILE A 107 -1.62 15.30 -0.26
CA ILE A 107 -2.76 16.11 0.18
C ILE A 107 -2.24 17.35 0.91
N ASP A 108 -2.98 18.46 0.83
CA ASP A 108 -2.65 19.69 1.54
C ASP A 108 -2.55 19.45 3.05
N GLY A 109 -1.56 20.07 3.67
CA GLY A 109 -1.31 19.96 5.11
C GLY A 109 -0.41 18.79 5.53
N VAL A 110 0.03 17.93 4.61
CA VAL A 110 1.04 16.91 4.90
C VAL A 110 2.36 17.59 5.30
N PRO A 111 3.00 17.19 6.43
CA PRO A 111 4.28 17.76 6.85
C PRO A 111 5.35 17.59 5.77
N VAL A 112 6.20 18.61 5.60
CA VAL A 112 7.31 18.58 4.64
C VAL A 112 8.59 18.13 5.37
N GLY A 113 9.35 17.21 4.76
CA GLY A 113 10.61 16.75 5.33
C GLY A 113 10.82 15.25 5.20
N GLY A 114 11.83 14.73 5.90
CA GLY A 114 12.18 13.30 5.96
C GLY A 114 11.50 12.55 7.12
N GLU A 115 12.05 11.36 7.44
CA GLU A 115 11.51 10.43 8.46
C GLU A 115 11.31 11.10 9.83
N ASP A 116 12.19 12.02 10.24
CA ASP A 116 12.15 12.68 11.55
C ASP A 116 11.29 13.96 11.60
N ASP A 117 10.75 14.42 10.45
CA ASP A 117 9.99 15.67 10.34
C ASP A 117 8.46 15.47 10.46
N TYR A 118 8.03 14.34 11.01
CA TYR A 118 6.62 14.07 11.30
C TYR A 118 6.04 15.05 12.33
N VAL A 119 4.71 15.17 12.34
CA VAL A 119 3.99 15.96 13.35
C VAL A 119 3.24 15.03 14.29
N VAL A 120 3.47 15.16 15.60
CA VAL A 120 2.65 14.46 16.60
C VAL A 120 1.27 15.09 16.65
N VAL A 121 0.27 14.32 16.25
CA VAL A 121 -1.14 14.75 16.25
C VAL A 121 -1.73 14.68 17.65
N LYS A 122 -1.44 13.60 18.37
CA LYS A 122 -1.88 13.38 19.76
C LYS A 122 -1.09 12.27 20.43
N GLU A 123 -1.10 12.31 21.76
CA GLU A 123 -0.63 11.23 22.64
C GLU A 123 -1.79 10.72 23.49
N VAL A 124 -1.87 9.41 23.68
CA VAL A 124 -2.97 8.74 24.40
C VAL A 124 -2.40 7.72 25.39
N GLY A 125 -2.89 7.77 26.63
CA GLY A 125 -2.38 6.94 27.71
C GLY A 125 -1.09 7.50 28.31
N THR A 126 -0.59 6.81 29.33
CA THR A 126 0.67 7.14 30.01
C THR A 126 1.57 5.92 29.93
N PRO A 127 2.82 6.05 29.45
CA PRO A 127 3.80 4.98 29.51
C PRO A 127 3.92 4.43 30.94
N ARG A 128 3.94 3.09 31.05
CA ARG A 128 4.10 2.44 32.36
C ARG A 128 5.48 2.74 32.92
N ASP A 129 5.53 3.19 34.18
CA ASP A 129 6.77 3.50 34.89
C ASP A 129 7.13 2.36 35.86
N PHE A 130 7.99 1.47 35.42
CA PHE A 130 8.45 0.31 36.20
C PHE A 130 9.32 0.70 37.39
N THR A 131 9.92 1.89 37.40
CA THR A 131 10.74 2.35 38.54
C THR A 131 9.87 2.54 39.78
N THR A 132 8.62 2.99 39.62
CA THR A 132 7.66 3.12 40.71
C THR A 132 7.14 1.77 41.21
N GLU A 133 7.25 0.72 40.42
CA GLU A 133 6.83 -0.65 40.74
C GLU A 133 7.99 -1.48 41.34
N GLY A 134 9.20 -0.96 41.33
CA GLY A 134 10.35 -1.54 42.03
C GLY A 134 11.04 -2.68 41.28
N PHE A 135 10.88 -2.78 39.95
CA PHE A 135 11.64 -3.72 39.11
C PHE A 135 12.00 -3.14 37.76
N GLU A 136 13.07 -3.65 37.14
CA GLU A 136 13.51 -3.27 35.82
C GLU A 136 12.73 -4.06 34.75
N PRO A 137 12.23 -3.40 33.69
CA PRO A 137 11.54 -4.12 32.61
C PRO A 137 12.51 -5.00 31.82
N ARG A 138 12.05 -6.20 31.49
CA ARG A 138 12.72 -7.13 30.59
C ARG A 138 12.26 -6.90 29.14
N ASP A 139 13.14 -7.13 28.18
CA ASP A 139 12.73 -7.09 26.78
C ASP A 139 11.86 -8.32 26.42
N HIS A 140 11.18 -8.22 25.28
CA HIS A 140 10.26 -9.27 24.82
C HIS A 140 10.92 -10.62 24.58
N LEU A 141 12.25 -10.69 24.34
CA LEU A 141 12.97 -11.95 24.23
C LEU A 141 13.20 -12.57 25.61
N GLU A 142 13.64 -11.80 26.59
CA GLU A 142 13.83 -12.26 27.97
C GLU A 142 12.49 -12.75 28.55
N ILE A 143 11.39 -12.01 28.31
CA ILE A 143 10.04 -12.46 28.66
C ILE A 143 9.69 -13.72 27.88
N GLY A 144 9.96 -13.72 26.58
CA GLY A 144 9.70 -14.87 25.68
C GLY A 144 10.42 -16.15 26.12
N GLU A 145 11.63 -16.05 26.69
CA GLU A 145 12.34 -17.17 27.30
C GLU A 145 11.66 -17.63 28.61
N LEU A 146 11.31 -16.69 29.50
CA LEU A 146 10.64 -16.99 30.78
C LEU A 146 9.29 -17.67 30.62
N VAL A 147 8.53 -17.35 29.59
CA VAL A 147 7.23 -17.96 29.29
C VAL A 147 7.31 -19.08 28.25
N ASP A 148 8.51 -19.47 27.80
CA ASP A 148 8.77 -20.40 26.69
C ASP A 148 7.95 -20.09 25.44
N GLY A 149 7.86 -18.81 25.07
CA GLY A 149 6.94 -18.30 24.05
C GLY A 149 7.60 -17.88 22.74
N ILE A 150 8.89 -17.50 22.73
CA ILE A 150 9.61 -17.03 21.54
C ILE A 150 10.90 -17.83 21.38
N ASP A 151 11.12 -18.41 20.18
CA ASP A 151 12.31 -19.22 19.89
C ASP A 151 13.02 -18.71 18.62
N MET A 152 13.99 -17.82 18.83
CA MET A 152 14.82 -17.29 17.75
C MET A 152 15.87 -18.28 17.27
N ALA A 153 16.40 -19.11 18.18
CA ALA A 153 17.47 -20.06 17.85
C ALA A 153 17.01 -21.14 16.87
N ARG A 154 15.83 -21.70 17.10
CA ARG A 154 15.24 -22.67 16.19
C ARG A 154 14.72 -22.00 14.91
N GLY A 155 14.22 -20.78 14.97
CA GLY A 155 13.86 -19.98 13.79
C GLY A 155 15.07 -19.80 12.87
N ALA A 156 16.20 -19.35 13.44
CA ALA A 156 17.44 -19.18 12.70
C ALA A 156 17.98 -20.50 12.14
N LYS A 157 17.85 -21.59 12.88
CA LYS A 157 18.27 -22.93 12.43
C LYS A 157 17.48 -23.41 11.21
N VAL A 158 16.18 -23.13 11.16
CA VAL A 158 15.27 -23.62 10.10
C VAL A 158 15.32 -22.72 8.87
N SER A 159 15.33 -21.40 9.04
CA SER A 159 15.10 -20.46 7.93
C SER A 159 16.15 -19.34 7.83
N GLY A 160 17.09 -19.25 8.78
CA GLY A 160 18.08 -18.18 8.83
C GLY A 160 17.76 -17.07 9.83
N ALA A 161 18.59 -16.04 9.84
CA ALA A 161 18.43 -14.89 10.72
C ALA A 161 17.05 -14.22 10.50
N ARG A 162 16.51 -13.56 11.54
CA ARG A 162 15.20 -12.85 11.52
C ARG A 162 14.00 -13.73 11.25
N PHE A 163 14.13 -15.07 11.38
CA PHE A 163 13.01 -16.00 11.50
C PHE A 163 12.91 -16.50 12.94
N TYR A 164 11.72 -16.85 13.35
CA TYR A 164 11.37 -17.17 14.73
C TYR A 164 10.24 -18.22 14.77
N PHE A 165 10.08 -18.84 15.94
CA PHE A 165 8.87 -19.55 16.28
C PHE A 165 8.20 -18.84 17.46
N LEU A 166 6.89 -18.62 17.38
CA LEU A 166 6.06 -18.39 18.56
C LEU A 166 5.55 -19.72 19.07
N LYS A 167 5.48 -19.87 20.39
CA LYS A 167 5.06 -21.12 21.04
C LYS A 167 4.02 -20.86 22.15
N GLY A 168 3.24 -21.88 22.47
CA GLY A 168 2.36 -21.88 23.63
C GLY A 168 1.42 -20.70 23.70
N GLN A 169 1.41 -20.02 24.84
CA GLN A 169 0.52 -18.89 25.08
C GLN A 169 0.88 -17.63 24.27
N VAL A 170 2.15 -17.44 23.90
CA VAL A 170 2.55 -16.29 23.06
C VAL A 170 2.07 -16.49 21.61
N ALA A 171 2.15 -17.71 21.07
CA ALA A 171 1.54 -18.02 19.77
C ALA A 171 0.02 -17.81 19.80
N ARG A 172 -0.64 -18.20 20.91
CA ARG A 172 -2.06 -17.96 21.09
C ARG A 172 -2.39 -16.47 21.22
N LEU A 173 -1.54 -15.68 21.87
CA LEU A 173 -1.68 -14.22 21.98
C LEU A 173 -1.67 -13.56 20.58
N GLU A 174 -0.76 -13.95 19.70
CA GLU A 174 -0.77 -13.44 18.32
C GLU A 174 -2.08 -13.79 17.60
N GLN A 175 -2.55 -15.04 17.71
CA GLN A 175 -3.82 -15.45 17.12
C GLN A 175 -5.00 -14.67 17.73
N ALA A 176 -4.99 -14.44 19.02
CA ALA A 176 -6.02 -13.66 19.75
C ALA A 176 -6.08 -12.21 19.22
N LEU A 177 -4.93 -11.58 19.00
CA LEU A 177 -4.85 -10.25 18.38
C LEU A 177 -5.47 -10.22 16.99
N MET A 178 -5.15 -11.19 16.15
CA MET A 178 -5.70 -11.28 14.80
C MET A 178 -7.22 -11.46 14.83
N TRP A 179 -7.74 -12.36 15.69
CA TRP A 179 -9.18 -12.56 15.82
C TRP A 179 -9.89 -11.32 16.36
N MET A 180 -9.35 -10.65 17.35
CA MET A 180 -9.93 -9.39 17.85
C MET A 180 -9.98 -8.32 16.75
N ALA A 181 -8.93 -8.21 15.93
CA ALA A 181 -8.92 -7.30 14.78
C ALA A 181 -10.00 -7.65 13.75
N LEU A 182 -10.22 -8.96 13.48
CA LEU A 182 -11.27 -9.43 12.57
C LEU A 182 -12.66 -9.10 13.09
N ASP A 183 -12.92 -9.32 14.36
CA ASP A 183 -14.21 -9.02 14.99
C ASP A 183 -14.47 -7.51 14.97
N LEU A 184 -13.50 -6.68 15.40
CA LEU A 184 -13.62 -5.24 15.38
C LEU A 184 -13.94 -4.72 13.97
N ALA A 185 -13.22 -5.16 12.96
CA ALA A 185 -13.47 -4.71 11.59
C ALA A 185 -14.85 -5.17 11.10
N THR A 186 -15.28 -6.38 11.45
CA THR A 186 -16.61 -6.91 11.09
C THR A 186 -17.72 -6.09 11.73
N GLU A 187 -17.58 -5.70 13.00
CA GLU A 187 -18.51 -4.79 13.70
C GLU A 187 -18.67 -3.45 12.97
N HIS A 188 -17.62 -2.99 12.29
CA HIS A 188 -17.62 -1.77 11.48
C HIS A 188 -17.92 -1.98 9.97
N GLY A 189 -18.45 -3.16 9.63
CA GLY A 189 -18.96 -3.48 8.30
C GLY A 189 -17.87 -3.82 7.28
N PHE A 190 -16.70 -4.26 7.72
CA PHE A 190 -15.69 -4.85 6.84
C PHE A 190 -16.03 -6.31 6.54
N THR A 191 -15.78 -6.73 5.31
CA THR A 191 -15.87 -8.13 4.92
C THR A 191 -14.53 -8.80 5.14
N MET A 192 -14.50 -9.80 6.01
CA MET A 192 -13.31 -10.64 6.23
C MET A 192 -12.98 -11.43 4.97
N MET A 193 -11.71 -11.44 4.60
CA MET A 193 -11.20 -12.16 3.43
C MET A 193 -9.94 -12.98 3.78
N THR A 194 -9.87 -14.20 3.28
CA THR A 194 -8.61 -14.94 3.19
C THR A 194 -8.00 -14.63 1.82
N THR A 195 -6.83 -13.98 1.84
CA THR A 195 -6.19 -13.49 0.62
C THR A 195 -5.05 -14.41 0.16
N PRO A 196 -4.78 -14.50 -1.16
CA PRO A 196 -3.56 -15.11 -1.63
C PRO A 196 -2.34 -14.28 -1.15
N THR A 197 -1.26 -14.96 -0.81
CA THR A 197 0.03 -14.34 -0.44
C THR A 197 1.01 -14.27 -1.62
N LEU A 198 0.66 -14.89 -2.74
CA LEU A 198 1.38 -14.81 -4.00
C LEU A 198 0.55 -14.02 -5.00
N VAL A 199 1.15 -13.02 -5.61
CA VAL A 199 0.49 -12.12 -6.57
C VAL A 199 1.29 -12.01 -7.86
N ARG A 200 0.60 -11.69 -8.95
CA ARG A 200 1.20 -11.46 -10.26
C ARG A 200 1.96 -10.12 -10.30
N PRO A 201 2.96 -9.99 -11.21
CA PRO A 201 3.72 -8.74 -11.37
C PRO A 201 2.84 -7.51 -11.65
N GLU A 202 1.79 -7.65 -12.46
CA GLU A 202 0.88 -6.56 -12.79
C GLU A 202 0.12 -6.05 -11.57
N ILE A 203 -0.25 -6.92 -10.61
CA ILE A 203 -0.91 -6.51 -9.37
C ILE A 203 0.10 -5.81 -8.45
N MET A 204 1.30 -6.39 -8.28
CA MET A 204 2.36 -5.77 -7.49
C MET A 204 2.71 -4.37 -8.02
N ASN A 205 2.94 -4.25 -9.34
CA ASN A 205 3.18 -2.97 -9.99
C ASN A 205 1.99 -2.00 -9.85
N GLY A 206 0.77 -2.52 -9.96
CA GLY A 206 -0.47 -1.73 -9.84
C GLY A 206 -0.61 -1.04 -8.49
N THR A 207 -0.15 -1.66 -7.43
CA THR A 207 -0.15 -1.08 -6.07
C THR A 207 0.99 -0.10 -5.82
N GLY A 208 2.02 -0.09 -6.66
CA GLY A 208 3.17 0.81 -6.53
C GLY A 208 4.35 0.24 -5.74
N PHE A 209 4.27 -1.01 -5.26
CA PHE A 209 5.34 -1.61 -4.45
C PHE A 209 6.57 -2.02 -5.25
N ASN A 210 6.42 -2.53 -6.46
CA ASN A 210 7.53 -3.12 -7.21
C ASN A 210 8.51 -2.09 -7.79
N VAL A 211 8.06 -0.91 -8.17
CA VAL A 211 8.85 0.05 -8.98
C VAL A 211 10.12 0.57 -8.27
N LYS A 212 10.14 0.57 -6.93
CA LYS A 212 11.26 1.14 -6.13
C LYS A 212 11.81 0.20 -5.04
N HIS A 213 11.20 -0.95 -4.85
CA HIS A 213 11.47 -1.81 -3.70
C HIS A 213 11.68 -3.28 -4.08
N ASP A 214 12.23 -3.53 -5.27
CA ASP A 214 12.49 -4.89 -5.76
C ASP A 214 13.42 -5.66 -4.80
N ASP A 215 14.37 -4.96 -4.17
CA ASP A 215 15.28 -5.56 -3.20
C ASP A 215 14.59 -5.96 -1.89
N GLU A 216 13.43 -5.37 -1.57
CA GLU A 216 12.65 -5.67 -0.37
C GLU A 216 11.63 -6.81 -0.57
N ILE A 217 11.37 -7.22 -1.81
CA ILE A 217 10.31 -8.16 -2.17
C ILE A 217 10.88 -9.53 -2.54
N TYR A 218 10.29 -10.60 -2.02
CA TYR A 218 10.59 -11.96 -2.46
C TYR A 218 9.91 -12.27 -3.79
N ARG A 219 10.68 -12.63 -4.81
CA ARG A 219 10.22 -13.06 -6.12
C ARG A 219 10.44 -14.55 -6.33
N LEU A 220 9.44 -15.23 -6.86
CA LEU A 220 9.50 -16.60 -7.33
C LEU A 220 9.69 -16.60 -8.86
N GLU A 221 10.93 -16.66 -9.32
CA GLU A 221 11.28 -16.48 -10.74
C GLU A 221 10.64 -17.52 -11.66
N ARG A 222 10.49 -18.77 -11.21
CA ARG A 222 9.92 -19.86 -12.04
C ARG A 222 8.46 -19.67 -12.33
N ASP A 223 7.73 -19.10 -11.37
CA ASP A 223 6.27 -18.94 -11.44
C ASP A 223 5.88 -17.53 -11.85
N ASP A 224 6.87 -16.62 -11.92
CA ASP A 224 6.70 -15.17 -12.11
C ASP A 224 5.67 -14.59 -11.13
N LEU A 225 5.84 -14.90 -9.85
CA LEU A 225 5.00 -14.44 -8.76
C LEU A 225 5.84 -13.75 -7.68
N TYR A 226 5.18 -12.90 -6.90
CA TYR A 226 5.77 -12.19 -5.77
C TYR A 226 5.06 -12.55 -4.47
N LEU A 227 5.83 -12.75 -3.38
CA LEU A 227 5.27 -12.81 -2.04
C LEU A 227 4.90 -11.40 -1.57
N VAL A 228 3.70 -11.26 -1.00
CA VAL A 228 3.21 -9.97 -0.52
C VAL A 228 3.89 -9.55 0.79
N GLY A 229 4.27 -8.29 0.90
CA GLY A 229 4.69 -7.65 2.16
C GLY A 229 3.52 -7.15 3.01
N THR A 230 2.31 -7.23 2.45
CA THR A 230 1.03 -6.83 3.06
C THR A 230 -0.12 -7.38 2.21
N SER A 231 -1.23 -7.78 2.82
CA SER A 231 -2.43 -8.21 2.08
C SER A 231 -3.09 -7.06 1.30
N GLU A 232 -2.72 -5.81 1.56
CA GLU A 232 -3.08 -4.65 0.74
C GLU A 232 -2.90 -4.95 -0.76
N VAL A 233 -1.80 -5.58 -1.15
CA VAL A 233 -1.52 -5.87 -2.57
C VAL A 233 -2.60 -6.76 -3.19
N ALA A 234 -2.95 -7.85 -2.50
CA ALA A 234 -3.99 -8.75 -2.98
C ALA A 234 -5.38 -8.10 -2.95
N LEU A 235 -5.66 -7.32 -1.89
CA LEU A 235 -6.92 -6.61 -1.72
C LEU A 235 -7.08 -5.49 -2.75
N ALA A 236 -6.02 -4.73 -3.05
CA ALA A 236 -6.05 -3.69 -4.09
C ALA A 236 -6.23 -4.28 -5.50
N GLY A 237 -5.72 -5.49 -5.73
CA GLY A 237 -5.91 -6.21 -7.00
C GLY A 237 -7.27 -6.87 -7.16
N TYR A 238 -8.05 -6.98 -6.10
CA TYR A 238 -9.31 -7.77 -6.08
C TYR A 238 -10.34 -7.30 -7.11
N HIS A 239 -10.44 -6.00 -7.34
CA HIS A 239 -11.36 -5.39 -8.30
C HIS A 239 -10.68 -4.87 -9.58
N THR A 240 -9.53 -5.42 -9.95
CA THR A 240 -8.84 -5.03 -11.20
C THR A 240 -9.78 -5.12 -12.40
N ASP A 241 -9.79 -4.08 -13.26
CA ASP A 241 -10.62 -3.95 -14.47
C ASP A 241 -12.14 -3.86 -14.23
N GLU A 242 -12.58 -3.59 -13.00
CA GLU A 242 -14.00 -3.49 -12.65
C GLU A 242 -14.52 -2.05 -12.59
N ILE A 243 -15.83 -1.91 -12.79
CA ILE A 243 -16.60 -0.70 -12.49
C ILE A 243 -17.44 -0.99 -11.27
N LEU A 244 -17.10 -0.36 -10.15
CA LEU A 244 -17.74 -0.58 -8.86
C LEU A 244 -19.03 0.25 -8.72
N ASP A 245 -19.94 -0.31 -7.94
CA ASP A 245 -21.16 0.34 -7.50
C ASP A 245 -21.07 0.66 -6.00
N PHE A 246 -21.33 1.90 -5.65
CA PHE A 246 -21.30 2.43 -4.28
C PHE A 246 -22.70 2.81 -3.73
N GLU A 247 -23.79 2.35 -4.34
CA GLU A 247 -25.14 2.59 -3.83
C GLU A 247 -25.32 2.12 -2.37
N LYS A 248 -24.61 1.06 -2.00
CA LYS A 248 -24.59 0.51 -0.63
C LYS A 248 -23.41 1.02 0.22
N GLY A 249 -22.74 2.08 -0.22
CA GLY A 249 -21.57 2.66 0.44
C GLY A 249 -20.23 2.07 0.00
N ALA A 250 -19.15 2.49 0.65
CA ALA A 250 -17.79 2.06 0.38
C ALA A 250 -17.64 0.54 0.49
N LYS A 251 -16.77 -0.04 -0.35
CA LYS A 251 -16.38 -1.46 -0.25
C LYS A 251 -15.25 -1.57 0.77
N LYS A 252 -15.49 -2.29 1.85
CA LYS A 252 -14.58 -2.43 2.98
C LYS A 252 -14.20 -3.88 3.18
N TYR A 253 -12.91 -4.19 3.13
CA TYR A 253 -12.36 -5.53 3.25
C TYR A 253 -11.31 -5.59 4.34
N LEU A 254 -11.21 -6.72 5.01
CA LEU A 254 -10.14 -7.03 5.95
C LEU A 254 -9.46 -8.33 5.53
N GLY A 255 -8.16 -8.28 5.24
CA GLY A 255 -7.35 -9.45 4.94
C GLY A 255 -6.42 -9.79 6.10
N TRP A 256 -6.48 -11.03 6.61
CA TRP A 256 -5.44 -11.57 7.46
C TRP A 256 -4.55 -12.51 6.66
N SER A 257 -3.26 -12.22 6.63
CA SER A 257 -2.28 -13.06 5.92
C SER A 257 -0.91 -13.05 6.56
N SER A 258 -0.11 -14.07 6.25
CA SER A 258 1.34 -13.97 6.39
C SER A 258 1.87 -12.96 5.37
N CYS A 259 2.84 -12.15 5.82
CA CYS A 259 3.52 -11.13 5.04
C CYS A 259 5.02 -11.40 5.05
N TYR A 260 5.70 -11.01 3.96
CA TYR A 260 7.11 -11.34 3.73
C TYR A 260 7.87 -10.09 3.28
N ARG A 261 8.97 -9.79 3.96
CA ARG A 261 9.86 -8.68 3.57
C ARG A 261 11.30 -9.14 3.58
N ARG A 262 12.13 -8.77 2.65
CA ARG A 262 13.56 -9.11 2.63
C ARG A 262 14.37 -8.28 3.61
N GLU A 263 13.85 -7.12 4.05
CA GLU A 263 14.50 -6.22 4.99
C GLU A 263 15.93 -5.84 4.56
N ALA A 264 16.15 -5.70 3.25
CA ALA A 264 17.47 -5.49 2.64
C ALA A 264 18.10 -4.15 3.07
N GLY A 265 17.29 -3.09 3.22
CA GLY A 265 17.73 -1.77 3.66
C GLY A 265 17.96 -1.63 5.17
N SER A 266 17.71 -2.67 5.97
CA SER A 266 17.71 -2.59 7.43
C SER A 266 18.93 -3.22 8.12
N ALA A 267 20.08 -3.26 7.42
CA ALA A 267 21.30 -3.81 7.99
C ALA A 267 21.69 -3.09 9.30
N GLY A 268 21.79 -3.85 10.40
CA GLY A 268 22.12 -3.32 11.72
C GLY A 268 20.98 -2.68 12.53
N LYS A 269 19.78 -2.47 11.93
CA LYS A 269 18.62 -1.96 12.64
C LYS A 269 17.79 -3.13 13.21
N ASP A 270 17.33 -3.00 14.47
CA ASP A 270 16.44 -3.97 15.14
C ASP A 270 16.86 -5.44 14.92
N THR A 271 18.14 -5.74 15.16
CA THR A 271 18.71 -7.08 14.93
C THR A 271 18.31 -8.09 16.00
N ARG A 272 17.79 -7.61 17.15
CA ARG A 272 17.37 -8.42 18.29
C ARG A 272 15.84 -8.51 18.34
N GLY A 273 15.31 -9.74 18.51
CA GLY A 273 13.90 -9.98 18.73
C GLY A 273 13.06 -10.05 17.45
N ILE A 274 11.74 -9.86 17.65
CA ILE A 274 10.73 -10.02 16.61
C ILE A 274 10.13 -8.70 16.11
N ILE A 275 10.79 -7.56 16.36
CA ILE A 275 10.36 -6.24 15.89
C ILE A 275 10.46 -6.14 14.36
N ARG A 276 11.56 -6.67 13.79
CA ARG A 276 11.84 -6.64 12.36
C ARG A 276 12.26 -8.02 11.86
N VAL A 277 11.35 -8.67 11.16
CA VAL A 277 11.45 -10.07 10.76
C VAL A 277 11.07 -10.27 9.30
N HIS A 278 11.54 -11.36 8.68
CA HIS A 278 11.27 -11.67 7.26
C HIS A 278 9.85 -12.18 7.01
N GLN A 279 9.23 -12.77 8.01
CA GLN A 279 7.87 -13.29 7.94
C GLN A 279 7.10 -12.90 9.21
N PHE A 280 5.89 -12.37 9.05
CA PHE A 280 5.01 -11.95 10.13
C PHE A 280 3.56 -12.04 9.70
N ASN A 281 2.63 -12.06 10.64
CA ASN A 281 1.20 -11.97 10.37
C ASN A 281 0.71 -10.53 10.42
N LYS A 282 -0.26 -10.20 9.57
CA LYS A 282 -0.89 -8.88 9.52
C LYS A 282 -2.37 -8.98 9.20
N ALA A 283 -3.19 -8.25 9.97
CA ALA A 283 -4.60 -7.97 9.66
C ALA A 283 -4.70 -6.57 9.06
N GLU A 284 -5.09 -6.48 7.79
CA GLU A 284 -5.06 -5.26 6.98
C GLU A 284 -6.45 -4.89 6.48
N MET A 285 -6.90 -3.70 6.84
CA MET A 285 -8.08 -3.07 6.28
C MET A 285 -7.78 -2.51 4.90
N PHE A 286 -8.74 -2.63 3.98
CA PHE A 286 -8.69 -2.01 2.66
C PHE A 286 -10.04 -1.47 2.26
N VAL A 287 -10.07 -0.23 1.74
CA VAL A 287 -11.30 0.45 1.36
C VAL A 287 -11.22 0.94 -0.08
N TYR A 288 -12.31 0.71 -0.83
CA TYR A 288 -12.59 1.42 -2.07
C TYR A 288 -13.79 2.32 -1.85
N CYS A 289 -13.68 3.57 -2.23
CA CYS A 289 -14.77 4.55 -2.11
C CYS A 289 -14.72 5.61 -3.22
N PRO A 290 -15.82 6.38 -3.40
CA PRO A 290 -15.75 7.62 -4.16
C PRO A 290 -14.68 8.55 -3.59
N VAL A 291 -14.03 9.32 -4.46
CA VAL A 291 -12.89 10.19 -4.06
C VAL A 291 -13.29 11.18 -2.95
N GLU A 292 -14.53 11.65 -2.98
CA GLU A 292 -15.07 12.61 -2.02
C GLU A 292 -15.22 12.04 -0.60
N GLN A 293 -15.22 10.71 -0.45
CA GLN A 293 -15.31 10.02 0.84
C GLN A 293 -13.94 9.61 1.40
N ALA A 294 -12.86 9.83 0.63
CA ALA A 294 -11.54 9.28 1.00
C ALA A 294 -11.01 9.84 2.32
N GLU A 295 -11.22 11.13 2.61
CA GLU A 295 -10.77 11.74 3.86
C GLU A 295 -11.51 11.16 5.07
N GLU A 296 -12.84 11.11 5.00
CA GLU A 296 -13.69 10.51 6.05
C GLU A 296 -13.32 9.03 6.31
N MET A 297 -13.08 8.27 5.23
CA MET A 297 -12.66 6.87 5.36
C MET A 297 -11.27 6.74 5.97
N HIS A 298 -10.34 7.66 5.67
CA HIS A 298 -9.01 7.68 6.27
C HIS A 298 -9.08 7.91 7.79
N GLU A 299 -9.86 8.89 8.23
CA GLU A 299 -10.13 9.15 9.65
C GLU A 299 -10.78 7.94 10.33
N LYS A 300 -11.70 7.28 9.62
CA LYS A 300 -12.33 6.04 10.14
C LYS A 300 -11.33 4.91 10.33
N LEU A 301 -10.44 4.67 9.37
CA LEU A 301 -9.38 3.67 9.50
C LEU A 301 -8.48 3.97 10.70
N LEU A 302 -8.01 5.21 10.82
CA LEU A 302 -7.22 5.67 11.97
C LEU A 302 -7.95 5.42 13.30
N SER A 303 -9.25 5.73 13.37
CA SER A 303 -10.02 5.52 14.60
C SER A 303 -10.10 4.05 15.02
N LEU A 304 -10.11 3.12 14.08
CA LEU A 304 -10.12 1.67 14.35
C LEU A 304 -8.75 1.16 14.82
N GLU A 305 -7.67 1.70 14.28
CA GLU A 305 -6.31 1.43 14.73
C GLU A 305 -6.11 1.87 16.17
N GLU A 306 -6.58 3.06 16.51
CA GLU A 306 -6.56 3.58 17.86
C GLU A 306 -7.41 2.75 18.83
N GLU A 307 -8.59 2.31 18.40
CA GLU A 307 -9.44 1.44 19.21
C GLU A 307 -8.75 0.11 19.55
N MET A 308 -8.03 -0.48 18.60
CA MET A 308 -7.21 -1.67 18.85
C MET A 308 -6.15 -1.42 19.92
N LEU A 309 -5.40 -0.30 19.83
CA LEU A 309 -4.38 0.08 20.80
C LEU A 309 -4.97 0.27 22.21
N GLN A 310 -6.12 0.94 22.28
CA GLN A 310 -6.84 1.16 23.55
C GLN A 310 -7.36 -0.16 24.15
N ARG A 311 -7.92 -1.05 23.35
CA ARG A 311 -8.36 -2.39 23.77
C ARG A 311 -7.19 -3.24 24.30
N CYS A 312 -5.97 -3.02 23.78
CA CYS A 312 -4.75 -3.66 24.26
C CYS A 312 -4.11 -2.96 25.48
N GLY A 313 -4.65 -1.82 25.93
CA GLY A 313 -4.12 -1.07 27.08
C GLY A 313 -2.72 -0.52 26.84
N LEU A 314 -2.39 -0.14 25.60
CA LEU A 314 -1.09 0.41 25.22
C LEU A 314 -1.13 1.94 25.25
N ALA A 315 -0.10 2.57 25.81
CA ALA A 315 0.15 3.99 25.62
C ALA A 315 0.73 4.20 24.22
N TYR A 316 0.20 5.18 23.47
CA TYR A 316 0.59 5.40 22.08
C TYR A 316 0.53 6.89 21.70
N ARG A 317 1.15 7.21 20.58
CA ARG A 317 0.97 8.49 19.90
C ARG A 317 0.53 8.26 18.45
N VAL A 318 -0.15 9.26 17.91
CA VAL A 318 -0.49 9.33 16.47
C VAL A 318 0.40 10.40 15.85
N ILE A 319 1.05 10.05 14.77
CA ILE A 319 1.88 10.98 13.98
C ILE A 319 1.32 11.14 12.57
N ASP A 320 1.38 12.36 12.05
CA ASP A 320 1.19 12.68 10.63
C ASP A 320 2.55 12.59 9.95
N THR A 321 2.73 11.61 9.09
CA THR A 321 4.01 11.27 8.49
C THR A 321 4.44 12.32 7.48
N ALA A 322 5.72 12.72 7.52
CA ALA A 322 6.24 13.70 6.58
C ALA A 322 6.31 13.16 5.14
N ALA A 323 6.19 14.06 4.18
CA ALA A 323 6.07 13.75 2.76
C ALA A 323 7.23 12.89 2.21
N GLY A 324 8.44 13.06 2.74
CA GLY A 324 9.63 12.30 2.32
C GLY A 324 9.63 10.85 2.77
N ASP A 325 8.87 10.51 3.82
CA ASP A 325 8.70 9.15 4.35
C ASP A 325 7.45 8.43 3.80
N LEU A 326 6.63 9.12 3.04
CA LEU A 326 5.46 8.51 2.41
C LEU A 326 5.85 7.45 1.38
N GLY A 327 5.19 6.29 1.42
CA GLY A 327 5.25 5.32 0.33
C GLY A 327 4.79 5.91 -1.02
N THR A 328 5.21 5.30 -2.11
CA THR A 328 4.95 5.80 -3.48
C THR A 328 3.47 6.06 -3.76
N SER A 329 2.57 5.22 -3.26
CA SER A 329 1.11 5.31 -3.49
C SER A 329 0.40 6.25 -2.52
N ALA A 330 0.95 6.50 -1.33
CA ALA A 330 0.30 7.29 -0.30
C ALA A 330 0.31 8.80 -0.63
N ALA A 331 -0.83 9.45 -0.48
CA ALA A 331 -0.99 10.90 -0.55
C ALA A 331 -0.96 11.55 0.86
N ARG A 332 -1.29 10.79 1.90
CA ARG A 332 -1.14 11.08 3.32
C ARG A 332 -1.10 9.77 4.10
N LYS A 333 -0.32 9.73 5.17
CA LYS A 333 -0.20 8.57 6.06
C LYS A 333 -0.21 9.03 7.51
N PHE A 334 -0.94 8.30 8.36
CA PHE A 334 -0.81 8.39 9.80
C PHE A 334 -0.22 7.10 10.33
N ASP A 335 0.70 7.21 11.29
CA ASP A 335 1.23 6.07 12.03
C ASP A 335 0.78 6.15 13.47
N CYS A 336 0.37 5.02 14.05
CA CYS A 336 0.19 4.88 15.47
C CYS A 336 1.38 4.12 16.04
N GLU A 337 2.09 4.77 16.96
CA GLU A 337 3.27 4.25 17.59
C GLU A 337 3.01 3.98 19.07
N ALA A 338 3.22 2.75 19.52
CA ALA A 338 3.10 2.39 20.93
C ALA A 338 4.44 2.55 21.66
N TRP A 339 4.35 2.87 22.95
CA TRP A 339 5.52 2.92 23.81
C TRP A 339 6.08 1.53 24.05
N VAL A 340 7.39 1.36 23.83
CA VAL A 340 8.13 0.14 24.13
C VAL A 340 9.05 0.39 25.32
N PRO A 341 8.74 -0.16 26.49
CA PRO A 341 9.41 0.19 27.75
C PRO A 341 10.92 0.03 27.75
N THR A 342 11.43 -1.08 27.22
CA THR A 342 12.88 -1.35 27.23
C THR A 342 13.65 -0.51 26.24
N GLN A 343 13.00 0.04 25.22
CA GLN A 343 13.59 0.95 24.26
C GLN A 343 13.46 2.42 24.68
N GLY A 344 12.58 2.73 25.63
CA GLY A 344 12.32 4.08 26.10
C GLY A 344 11.82 5.01 24.99
N THR A 345 11.11 4.46 23.99
CA THR A 345 10.63 5.21 22.81
C THR A 345 9.34 4.63 22.27
N TYR A 346 8.65 5.43 21.46
CA TYR A 346 7.52 4.98 20.68
C TYR A 346 7.97 4.21 19.44
N ARG A 347 7.26 3.14 19.08
CA ARG A 347 7.53 2.31 17.91
C ARG A 347 6.23 2.11 17.12
N GLU A 348 6.32 2.30 15.80
CA GLU A 348 5.22 2.06 14.89
C GLU A 348 4.68 0.63 15.04
N LEU A 349 3.41 0.50 15.38
CA LEU A 349 2.67 -0.77 15.38
C LEU A 349 1.73 -0.87 14.20
N THR A 350 1.17 0.25 13.75
CA THR A 350 0.14 0.30 12.74
C THR A 350 0.20 1.61 11.96
N SER A 351 -0.23 1.58 10.71
CA SER A 351 -0.28 2.74 9.84
C SER A 351 -1.49 2.69 8.91
N THR A 352 -2.04 3.87 8.57
CA THR A 352 -3.11 4.02 7.59
C THR A 352 -2.75 5.05 6.53
N SER A 353 -3.06 4.73 5.27
CA SER A 353 -2.74 5.57 4.11
C SER A 353 -3.96 5.85 3.26
N ASN A 354 -4.09 7.11 2.84
CA ASN A 354 -4.96 7.51 1.75
C ASN A 354 -4.16 7.52 0.45
N CYS A 355 -4.46 6.60 -0.45
CA CYS A 355 -3.80 6.48 -1.75
C CYS A 355 -4.51 7.26 -2.86
N THR A 356 -5.58 7.99 -2.54
CA THR A 356 -6.42 8.67 -3.54
C THR A 356 -6.73 7.75 -4.72
N THR A 357 -6.60 8.21 -5.96
CA THR A 357 -6.86 7.39 -7.15
C THR A 357 -5.63 6.65 -7.70
N TYR A 358 -4.49 6.69 -7.01
CA TYR A 358 -3.21 6.24 -7.55
C TYR A 358 -3.18 4.76 -7.95
N GLN A 359 -3.62 3.89 -7.05
CA GLN A 359 -3.67 2.44 -7.28
C GLN A 359 -4.81 2.09 -8.24
N ALA A 360 -5.99 2.68 -8.05
CA ALA A 360 -7.15 2.43 -8.89
C ALA A 360 -6.91 2.78 -10.36
N ARG A 361 -6.12 3.84 -10.66
CA ARG A 361 -5.73 4.17 -12.04
C ARG A 361 -4.84 3.11 -12.67
N ARG A 362 -3.92 2.52 -11.91
CA ARG A 362 -3.02 1.48 -12.40
C ARG A 362 -3.75 0.15 -12.62
N LEU A 363 -4.69 -0.15 -11.74
CA LEU A 363 -5.47 -1.39 -11.74
C LEU A 363 -6.80 -1.25 -12.50
N ASN A 364 -7.03 -0.09 -13.15
CA ASN A 364 -8.23 0.20 -13.94
C ASN A 364 -9.54 -0.01 -13.17
N ILE A 365 -9.55 0.38 -11.87
CA ILE A 365 -10.72 0.26 -11.00
C ILE A 365 -11.48 1.58 -11.03
N ARG A 366 -12.73 1.54 -11.38
CA ARG A 366 -13.54 2.74 -11.66
C ARG A 366 -14.89 2.65 -10.98
N GLU A 367 -15.56 3.78 -10.88
CA GLU A 367 -16.98 3.89 -10.60
C GLU A 367 -17.72 4.57 -11.74
N ARG A 368 -19.02 4.43 -11.77
CA ARG A 368 -19.89 5.27 -12.60
C ARG A 368 -20.50 6.35 -11.72
N THR A 369 -20.20 7.62 -12.04
CA THR A 369 -20.85 8.73 -11.35
C THR A 369 -22.36 8.72 -11.64
N PRO A 370 -23.19 9.23 -10.71
CA PRO A 370 -24.63 9.35 -10.94
C PRO A 370 -24.95 10.20 -12.19
N ASP A 371 -26.10 9.93 -12.81
CA ASP A 371 -26.63 10.81 -13.83
C ASP A 371 -26.98 12.17 -13.18
N THR A 372 -26.65 13.27 -13.84
CA THR A 372 -26.97 14.63 -13.36
C THR A 372 -28.04 15.26 -14.25
N VAL A 373 -28.92 16.06 -13.65
CA VAL A 373 -29.93 16.82 -14.39
C VAL A 373 -29.49 18.28 -14.38
N ASP A 374 -29.34 18.89 -15.55
CA ASP A 374 -29.00 20.32 -15.64
C ASP A 374 -30.24 21.22 -15.35
N GLU A 375 -30.02 22.52 -15.22
CA GLU A 375 -31.07 23.50 -14.91
C GLU A 375 -32.21 23.52 -15.97
N ALA A 376 -31.93 23.05 -17.19
CA ALA A 376 -32.90 22.96 -18.26
C ALA A 376 -33.65 21.60 -18.28
N GLY A 377 -33.40 20.71 -17.31
CA GLY A 377 -34.04 19.40 -17.18
C GLY A 377 -33.42 18.30 -18.06
N ASN A 378 -32.29 18.53 -18.71
CA ASN A 378 -31.63 17.52 -19.53
C ASN A 378 -30.80 16.56 -18.66
N VAL A 379 -31.00 15.25 -18.87
CA VAL A 379 -30.22 14.23 -18.19
C VAL A 379 -28.84 14.06 -18.85
N ARG A 380 -27.78 14.35 -18.10
CA ARG A 380 -26.41 14.00 -18.48
C ARG A 380 -26.04 12.67 -17.86
N LYS A 381 -25.72 11.70 -18.70
CA LYS A 381 -25.25 10.38 -18.25
C LYS A 381 -23.98 10.50 -17.42
N GLY A 382 -23.95 9.78 -16.31
CA GLY A 382 -22.75 9.64 -15.49
C GLY A 382 -21.56 9.10 -16.29
N ARG A 383 -20.36 9.57 -15.92
CA ARG A 383 -19.10 9.14 -16.53
C ARG A 383 -18.40 8.13 -15.63
N THR A 384 -17.53 7.30 -16.21
CA THR A 384 -16.64 6.47 -15.42
C THR A 384 -15.43 7.29 -14.97
N ARG A 385 -15.05 7.13 -13.68
CA ARG A 385 -13.83 7.73 -13.10
C ARG A 385 -13.17 6.74 -12.15
N SER A 386 -11.88 6.92 -11.88
CA SER A 386 -11.17 6.10 -10.89
C SER A 386 -11.69 6.36 -9.48
N VAL A 387 -11.74 5.29 -8.69
CA VAL A 387 -12.11 5.34 -7.27
C VAL A 387 -10.92 5.72 -6.39
N ALA A 388 -11.14 6.09 -5.13
CA ALA A 388 -10.10 6.15 -4.13
C ALA A 388 -9.87 4.78 -3.49
N THR A 389 -8.61 4.53 -3.09
CA THR A 389 -8.21 3.37 -2.28
C THR A 389 -7.53 3.84 -1.01
N LEU A 390 -7.76 3.11 0.08
CA LEU A 390 -7.17 3.35 1.39
C LEU A 390 -6.80 2.01 2.03
N ASN A 391 -5.75 2.01 2.82
CA ASN A 391 -5.35 0.87 3.62
C ASN A 391 -5.13 1.28 5.08
N GLY A 392 -5.17 0.31 5.98
CA GLY A 392 -4.87 0.51 7.38
C GLY A 392 -4.63 -0.80 8.11
N THR A 393 -3.60 -0.84 8.91
CA THR A 393 -3.20 -2.03 9.68
C THR A 393 -3.95 -2.08 10.99
N LEU A 394 -4.66 -3.18 11.31
CA LEU A 394 -5.29 -3.36 12.62
C LEU A 394 -4.40 -4.11 13.61
N ALA A 395 -3.65 -5.10 13.16
CA ALA A 395 -2.76 -5.85 14.02
C ALA A 395 -1.60 -6.48 13.22
N THR A 396 -0.44 -6.59 13.86
CA THR A 396 0.72 -7.32 13.34
C THR A 396 1.38 -8.12 14.45
N THR A 397 2.26 -9.05 14.09
CA THR A 397 3.12 -9.78 15.04
C THR A 397 3.88 -8.82 15.98
N ARG A 398 4.26 -7.62 15.51
CA ARG A 398 4.98 -6.60 16.31
C ARG A 398 4.21 -6.16 17.56
N TRP A 399 2.88 -6.22 17.55
CA TRP A 399 2.05 -5.91 18.72
C TRP A 399 2.34 -6.83 19.91
N VAL A 400 2.76 -8.08 19.65
CA VAL A 400 3.17 -9.02 20.69
C VAL A 400 4.31 -8.44 21.52
N VAL A 401 5.27 -7.75 20.88
CA VAL A 401 6.37 -7.07 21.58
C VAL A 401 5.85 -6.03 22.57
N ALA A 402 5.01 -5.11 22.08
CA ALA A 402 4.46 -4.05 22.93
C ALA A 402 3.61 -4.59 24.08
N ILE A 403 2.82 -5.64 23.84
CA ILE A 403 1.98 -6.28 24.89
C ILE A 403 2.84 -6.98 25.91
N LEU A 404 3.82 -7.79 25.53
CA LEU A 404 4.69 -8.50 26.45
C LEU A 404 5.47 -7.51 27.34
N GLU A 405 6.08 -6.48 26.74
CA GLU A 405 6.89 -5.52 27.48
C GLU A 405 6.04 -4.58 28.35
N THR A 406 4.85 -4.15 27.88
CA THR A 406 3.99 -3.26 28.67
C THR A 406 3.32 -4.00 29.86
N HIS A 407 2.87 -5.24 29.66
CA HIS A 407 2.05 -5.94 30.64
C HIS A 407 2.81 -6.97 31.49
N GLN A 408 4.14 -7.00 31.41
CA GLN A 408 4.99 -7.88 32.23
C GLN A 408 4.84 -7.61 33.73
N GLN A 409 5.09 -8.63 34.52
CA GLN A 409 5.12 -8.56 35.98
C GLN A 409 6.54 -8.83 36.51
N ALA A 410 6.80 -8.49 37.77
CA ALA A 410 8.10 -8.68 38.39
C ALA A 410 8.60 -10.13 38.35
N ASP A 411 7.68 -11.10 38.43
CA ASP A 411 7.96 -12.55 38.36
C ASP A 411 8.17 -13.08 36.94
N GLY A 412 8.08 -12.21 35.91
CA GLY A 412 8.22 -12.56 34.50
C GLY A 412 6.95 -13.06 33.82
N SER A 413 5.84 -13.15 34.56
CA SER A 413 4.53 -13.38 33.94
C SER A 413 4.02 -12.15 33.20
N VAL A 414 3.02 -12.32 32.32
CA VAL A 414 2.42 -11.24 31.56
C VAL A 414 0.92 -11.22 31.76
N VAL A 415 0.36 -10.09 32.20
CA VAL A 415 -1.10 -9.90 32.29
C VAL A 415 -1.67 -9.76 30.89
N ILE A 416 -2.69 -10.56 30.58
CA ILE A 416 -3.38 -10.50 29.31
C ILE A 416 -4.39 -9.33 29.33
N PRO A 417 -4.31 -8.36 28.38
CA PRO A 417 -5.32 -7.32 28.22
C PRO A 417 -6.74 -7.90 28.24
N GLU A 418 -7.64 -7.26 28.95
CA GLU A 418 -9.00 -7.79 29.19
C GLU A 418 -9.72 -8.14 27.87
N ALA A 419 -9.60 -7.29 26.86
CA ALA A 419 -10.22 -7.49 25.57
C ALA A 419 -9.70 -8.73 24.80
N LEU A 420 -8.49 -9.22 25.13
CA LEU A 420 -7.91 -10.42 24.50
C LEU A 420 -8.26 -11.72 25.24
N ARG A 421 -8.70 -11.64 26.49
CA ARG A 421 -8.99 -12.84 27.32
C ARG A 421 -10.01 -13.79 26.72
N PRO A 422 -11.11 -13.33 26.07
CA PRO A 422 -12.07 -14.24 25.41
C PRO A 422 -11.39 -15.11 24.33
N TYR A 423 -10.46 -14.54 23.56
CA TYR A 423 -9.71 -15.23 22.51
C TYR A 423 -8.58 -16.11 23.08
N MET A 424 -8.17 -15.86 24.33
CA MET A 424 -7.20 -16.65 25.07
C MET A 424 -7.85 -17.78 25.92
N GLY A 425 -9.14 -18.04 25.70
CA GLY A 425 -9.89 -19.05 26.45
C GLY A 425 -10.16 -18.66 27.91
N GLY A 426 -10.25 -17.36 28.18
CA GLY A 426 -10.48 -16.80 29.51
C GLY A 426 -9.22 -16.70 30.37
N ALA A 427 -8.04 -17.02 29.87
CA ALA A 427 -6.79 -16.84 30.59
C ALA A 427 -6.55 -15.35 30.89
N GLU A 428 -6.12 -15.04 32.10
CA GLU A 428 -5.83 -13.67 32.54
C GLU A 428 -4.34 -13.37 32.55
N ILE A 429 -3.51 -14.38 32.63
CA ILE A 429 -2.05 -14.28 32.77
C ILE A 429 -1.39 -15.32 31.88
N ILE A 430 -0.30 -14.97 31.25
CA ILE A 430 0.69 -15.88 30.68
C ILE A 430 1.73 -16.11 31.79
N PRO A 431 1.78 -17.30 32.39
CA PRO A 431 2.68 -17.56 33.52
C PRO A 431 4.13 -17.69 33.06
N ALA A 432 5.06 -17.21 33.87
CA ALA A 432 6.45 -17.63 33.74
C ALA A 432 6.56 -19.13 34.08
N ILE A 433 7.38 -19.85 33.30
CA ILE A 433 7.66 -21.25 33.57
C ILE A 433 8.68 -21.28 34.72
N ALA A 434 8.32 -21.93 35.83
CA ALA A 434 9.27 -22.14 36.89
C ALA A 434 10.43 -23.03 36.39
N GLU A 435 11.67 -22.64 36.71
CA GLU A 435 12.88 -23.45 36.47
C GLU A 435 12.80 -24.79 37.21
#